data_bbacb97ebab6e910e19b297226fbf8dd
#
_entry.id   bbacb97ebab6e910e19b297226fbf8dd
#
_cell.length_a   1.000
_cell.length_b   1.000
_cell.length_c   1.000
_cell.angle_alpha   90.00
_cell.angle_beta   90.00
_cell.angle_gamma   90.00
#
_symmetry.space_group_name_H-M   'P 1'
#
loop_
_entity.id
_entity.type
_entity.pdbx_description
1 polymer ?
#
loop_
_entity_poly.entity_id
_entity_poly.type
_entity_poly.pdbx_seq_one_letter_code
_entity_poly.pdbx_strand_id
1 'polypeptide(L)'
;MIENFKVINAPGMVKLLSLADLGGLADLAAGEGLSFDILEITMEKSDNNLKLNEILALGPSISVLMEGYQDPNVTSLRGTLVPAKTLNKMISKIPVIGDIVIPKQVGEGLFGISFKIKGPKGKAKTTINPIRTLTPRFIQKILDKNKNTK
;
A
#
# COMPACT_ATOMS: atom_id res chain seq x y z
N MET A 1 -3.13 -13.98 8.26
CA MET A 1 -2.39 -13.81 7.00
C MET A 1 -3.11 -14.53 5.88
N ILE A 2 -3.25 -13.90 4.73
CA ILE A 2 -3.85 -14.49 3.53
C ILE A 2 -2.78 -14.50 2.43
N GLU A 3 -2.65 -15.60 1.73
CA GLU A 3 -1.67 -15.78 0.67
C GLU A 3 -2.34 -16.02 -0.68
N ASN A 4 -1.71 -15.53 -1.75
CA ASN A 4 -2.12 -15.79 -3.15
C ASN A 4 -3.60 -15.48 -3.42
N PHE A 5 -3.99 -14.22 -3.25
CA PHE A 5 -5.35 -13.77 -3.50
C PHE A 5 -5.40 -12.70 -4.59
N LYS A 6 -6.60 -12.47 -5.10
CA LYS A 6 -6.86 -11.43 -6.09
C LYS A 6 -7.96 -10.51 -5.61
N VAL A 7 -7.74 -9.21 -5.73
CA VAL A 7 -8.76 -8.18 -5.46
C VAL A 7 -9.45 -7.84 -6.76
N ILE A 8 -10.74 -8.11 -6.82
CA ILE A 8 -11.60 -7.83 -7.97
C ILE A 8 -12.76 -6.92 -7.52
N ASN A 9 -13.32 -6.18 -8.45
CA ASN A 9 -14.47 -5.30 -8.18
C ASN A 9 -14.24 -4.35 -7.00
N ALA A 10 -13.07 -3.72 -6.96
CA ALA A 10 -12.69 -2.77 -5.92
C ALA A 10 -12.71 -1.32 -6.45
N PRO A 11 -13.89 -0.66 -6.58
CA PRO A 11 -13.98 0.68 -7.16
C PRO A 11 -13.16 1.73 -6.41
N GLY A 12 -12.97 1.56 -5.10
CA GLY A 12 -12.10 2.43 -4.31
C GLY A 12 -10.63 2.33 -4.72
N MET A 13 -10.15 1.13 -5.02
CA MET A 13 -8.79 0.90 -5.54
C MET A 13 -8.63 1.48 -6.95
N VAL A 14 -9.59 1.25 -7.83
CA VAL A 14 -9.59 1.82 -9.19
C VAL A 14 -9.54 3.34 -9.13
N LYS A 15 -10.35 3.96 -8.28
CA LYS A 15 -10.35 5.41 -8.09
C LYS A 15 -9.01 5.92 -7.56
N LEU A 16 -8.44 5.24 -6.58
CA LEU A 16 -7.14 5.62 -6.01
C LEU A 16 -6.04 5.57 -7.08
N LEU A 17 -5.98 4.50 -7.86
CA LEU A 17 -5.00 4.34 -8.94
C LEU A 17 -5.18 5.36 -10.06
N SER A 18 -6.42 5.70 -10.41
CA SER A 18 -6.73 6.73 -11.41
C SER A 18 -6.31 8.12 -10.94
N LEU A 19 -6.58 8.46 -9.68
CA LEU A 19 -6.15 9.73 -9.08
C LEU A 19 -4.63 9.85 -8.99
N ALA A 20 -3.95 8.74 -8.88
CA ALA A 20 -2.51 8.65 -8.80
C ALA A 20 -1.81 8.66 -10.17
N ASP A 21 -2.55 8.81 -11.25
CA ASP A 21 -2.07 8.74 -12.63
C ASP A 21 -1.41 7.39 -12.97
N LEU A 22 -1.96 6.32 -12.41
CA LEU A 22 -1.54 4.94 -12.64
C LEU A 22 -2.59 4.19 -13.47
N GLY A 23 -2.93 4.74 -14.65
CA GLY A 23 -4.00 4.28 -15.52
C GLY A 23 -3.93 2.80 -15.89
N GLY A 24 -2.74 2.29 -16.22
CA GLY A 24 -2.57 0.87 -16.54
C GLY A 24 -2.91 -0.07 -15.38
N LEU A 25 -2.56 0.31 -14.15
CA LEU A 25 -2.95 -0.43 -12.94
C LEU A 25 -4.42 -0.26 -12.61
N ALA A 26 -4.99 0.93 -12.87
CA ALA A 26 -6.42 1.17 -12.69
C ALA A 26 -7.26 0.30 -13.65
N ASP A 27 -6.84 0.18 -14.90
CA ASP A 27 -7.50 -0.68 -15.90
C ASP A 27 -7.41 -2.15 -15.51
N LEU A 28 -6.27 -2.61 -15.01
CA LEU A 28 -6.10 -3.97 -14.49
C LEU A 28 -7.01 -4.23 -13.30
N ALA A 29 -7.08 -3.29 -12.35
CA ALA A 29 -7.95 -3.40 -11.17
C ALA A 29 -9.45 -3.42 -11.53
N ALA A 30 -9.84 -2.67 -12.56
CA ALA A 30 -11.22 -2.62 -13.05
C ALA A 30 -11.61 -3.88 -13.84
N GLY A 31 -10.65 -4.51 -14.54
CA GLY A 31 -10.87 -5.69 -15.37
C GLY A 31 -10.57 -6.99 -14.65
N GLU A 32 -9.35 -7.49 -14.81
CA GLU A 32 -8.94 -8.80 -14.28
C GLU A 32 -8.71 -8.81 -12.77
N GLY A 33 -8.54 -7.65 -12.15
CA GLY A 33 -8.20 -7.49 -10.75
C GLY A 33 -6.69 -7.43 -10.48
N LEU A 34 -6.35 -7.14 -9.24
CA LEU A 34 -4.97 -7.07 -8.77
C LEU A 34 -4.62 -8.28 -7.92
N SER A 35 -3.56 -8.96 -8.29
CA SER A 35 -3.05 -10.11 -7.53
C SER A 35 -2.13 -9.65 -6.42
N PHE A 36 -2.23 -10.33 -5.29
CA PHE A 36 -1.36 -10.15 -4.13
C PHE A 36 -0.84 -11.51 -3.66
N ASP A 37 0.40 -11.52 -3.25
CA ASP A 37 1.04 -12.72 -2.70
C ASP A 37 0.73 -12.88 -1.22
N ILE A 38 0.71 -11.76 -0.49
CA ILE A 38 0.51 -11.73 0.96
C ILE A 38 -0.40 -10.56 1.34
N LEU A 39 -1.33 -10.84 2.26
CA LEU A 39 -2.10 -9.86 3.01
C LEU A 39 -1.97 -10.14 4.50
N GLU A 40 -1.41 -9.21 5.23
CA GLU A 40 -1.38 -9.22 6.70
C GLU A 40 -2.28 -8.10 7.22
N ILE A 41 -3.17 -8.44 8.14
CA ILE A 41 -4.08 -7.49 8.77
C ILE A 41 -3.95 -7.62 10.28
N THR A 42 -3.65 -6.50 10.92
CA THR A 42 -3.72 -6.36 12.38
C THR A 42 -4.81 -5.35 12.70
N MET A 43 -5.85 -5.80 13.39
CA MET A 43 -7.00 -4.96 13.72
C MET A 43 -7.53 -5.24 15.11
N GLU A 44 -8.19 -4.23 15.66
CA GLU A 44 -8.91 -4.30 16.93
C GLU A 44 -10.35 -3.86 16.70
N LYS A 45 -11.29 -4.64 17.19
CA LYS A 45 -12.71 -4.30 17.16
C LYS A 45 -13.22 -4.09 18.57
N SER A 46 -13.85 -2.96 18.82
CA SER A 46 -14.50 -2.60 20.09
C SER A 46 -15.85 -1.97 19.80
N ASP A 47 -16.93 -2.60 20.26
CA ASP A 47 -18.31 -2.18 19.96
C ASP A 47 -18.54 -1.93 18.47
N ASN A 48 -18.78 -0.67 18.10
CA ASN A 48 -18.98 -0.24 16.72
C ASN A 48 -17.73 0.35 16.07
N ASN A 49 -16.59 0.29 16.75
CA ASN A 49 -15.32 0.84 16.28
C ASN A 49 -14.41 -0.26 15.75
N LEU A 50 -13.88 -0.06 14.56
CA LEU A 50 -12.88 -0.91 13.96
C LEU A 50 -11.59 -0.10 13.79
N LYS A 51 -10.56 -0.50 14.52
CA LYS A 51 -9.23 0.08 14.39
C LYS A 51 -8.36 -0.86 13.56
N LEU A 52 -7.84 -0.36 12.46
CA LEU A 52 -6.90 -1.04 11.59
C LEU A 52 -5.49 -0.58 11.98
N ASN A 53 -4.81 -1.38 12.79
CA ASN A 53 -3.46 -1.06 13.24
C ASN A 53 -2.48 -1.13 12.08
N GLU A 54 -2.65 -2.12 11.22
CA GLU A 54 -1.85 -2.29 10.01
C GLU A 54 -2.56 -3.20 9.02
N ILE A 55 -2.55 -2.80 7.76
CA ILE A 55 -2.85 -3.64 6.62
C ILE A 55 -1.66 -3.57 5.68
N LEU A 56 -1.00 -4.69 5.48
CA LEU A 56 0.10 -4.84 4.54
C LEU A 56 -0.32 -5.80 3.43
N ALA A 57 -0.36 -5.32 2.19
CA ALA A 57 -0.59 -6.14 1.01
C ALA A 57 0.61 -6.03 0.07
N LEU A 58 1.23 -7.15 -0.24
CA LEU A 58 2.37 -7.23 -1.14
C LEU A 58 2.01 -8.05 -2.38
N GLY A 59 2.20 -7.47 -3.55
CA GLY A 59 1.86 -8.10 -4.81
C GLY A 59 2.86 -7.84 -5.94
N PRO A 60 2.72 -8.58 -7.05
CA PRO A 60 3.64 -8.46 -8.19
C PRO A 60 3.50 -7.14 -8.95
N SER A 61 2.34 -6.49 -8.87
CA SER A 61 2.09 -5.20 -9.56
C SER A 61 2.15 -4.00 -8.63
N ILE A 62 1.75 -4.18 -7.37
CA ILE A 62 1.59 -3.10 -6.41
C ILE A 62 1.73 -3.62 -4.98
N SER A 63 2.24 -2.78 -4.10
CA SER A 63 2.26 -3.03 -2.66
C SER A 63 1.59 -1.89 -1.90
N VAL A 64 0.89 -2.22 -0.83
CA VAL A 64 0.12 -1.25 -0.03
C VAL A 64 0.39 -1.48 1.44
N LEU A 65 0.66 -0.40 2.15
CA LEU A 65 0.66 -0.35 3.62
C LEU A 65 -0.36 0.68 4.07
N MET A 66 -1.29 0.30 4.93
CA MET A 66 -2.40 1.15 5.34
C MET A 66 -2.71 0.96 6.82
N GLU A 67 -3.19 2.02 7.45
CA GLU A 67 -3.72 2.02 8.82
C GLU A 67 -4.91 2.97 8.93
N GLY A 68 -5.64 2.90 10.01
CA GLY A 68 -6.73 3.83 10.28
C GLY A 68 -7.81 3.27 11.17
N TYR A 69 -8.97 3.89 11.11
CA TYR A 69 -10.14 3.45 11.88
C TYR A 69 -11.44 3.73 11.14
N GLN A 70 -12.45 3.01 11.53
CA GLN A 70 -13.82 3.22 11.10
C GLN A 70 -14.77 3.07 12.30
N ASP A 71 -15.65 4.05 12.46
CA ASP A 71 -16.79 4.01 13.39
C ASP A 71 -18.09 4.19 12.60
N PRO A 72 -19.28 4.19 13.23
CA PRO A 72 -20.55 4.35 12.52
C PRO A 72 -20.68 5.66 11.75
N ASN A 73 -19.94 6.69 12.12
CA ASN A 73 -20.05 8.04 11.58
C ASN A 73 -18.90 8.41 10.63
N VAL A 74 -17.69 7.92 10.90
CA VAL A 74 -16.48 8.37 10.23
C VAL A 74 -15.61 7.20 9.77
N THR A 75 -15.07 7.34 8.57
CA THR A 75 -13.96 6.53 8.06
C THR A 75 -12.72 7.40 7.98
N SER A 76 -11.60 6.94 8.52
CA SER A 76 -10.31 7.61 8.45
C SER A 76 -9.21 6.58 8.20
N LEU A 77 -8.75 6.50 6.96
CA LEU A 77 -7.69 5.60 6.51
C LEU A 77 -6.56 6.43 5.92
N ARG A 78 -5.36 5.98 6.12
CA ARG A 78 -4.17 6.54 5.48
C ARG A 78 -3.21 5.42 5.11
N GLY A 79 -2.46 5.62 4.05
CA GLY A 79 -1.53 4.60 3.62
C GLY A 79 -0.57 5.06 2.55
N THR A 80 0.22 4.11 2.13
CA THR A 80 1.21 4.25 1.08
C THR A 80 1.00 3.13 0.07
N LEU A 81 1.04 3.50 -1.20
CA LEU A 81 0.92 2.59 -2.33
C LEU A 81 2.17 2.73 -3.19
N VAL A 82 2.78 1.60 -3.54
CA VAL A 82 4.02 1.57 -4.30
C VAL A 82 3.89 0.62 -5.48
N PRO A 83 4.04 1.11 -6.72
CA PRO A 83 4.12 0.23 -7.89
C PRO A 83 5.36 -0.67 -7.82
N ALA A 84 5.23 -1.92 -8.27
CA ALA A 84 6.31 -2.90 -8.22
C ALA A 84 7.57 -2.47 -8.98
N LYS A 85 7.40 -1.82 -10.13
CA LYS A 85 8.53 -1.29 -10.91
C LYS A 85 9.38 -0.31 -10.10
N THR A 86 8.75 0.55 -9.33
CA THR A 86 9.42 1.50 -8.44
C THR A 86 10.12 0.78 -7.30
N LEU A 87 9.43 -0.19 -6.71
CA LEU A 87 9.95 -0.98 -5.60
C LEU A 87 11.19 -1.77 -5.99
N ASN A 88 11.17 -2.45 -7.14
CA ASN A 88 12.31 -3.21 -7.64
C ASN A 88 13.53 -2.33 -7.90
N LYS A 89 13.35 -1.12 -8.41
CA LYS A 89 14.42 -0.14 -8.57
C LYS A 89 15.04 0.28 -7.23
N MET A 90 14.23 0.40 -6.21
CA MET A 90 14.70 0.74 -4.86
C MET A 90 15.51 -0.40 -4.25
N ILE A 91 14.98 -1.61 -4.29
CA ILE A 91 15.60 -2.79 -3.69
C ILE A 91 16.97 -3.07 -4.34
N SER A 92 17.08 -2.94 -5.66
CA SER A 92 18.33 -3.16 -6.38
C SER A 92 19.45 -2.18 -6.03
N LYS A 93 19.10 -1.03 -5.44
CA LYS A 93 20.03 0.02 -5.05
C LYS A 93 20.35 0.03 -3.55
N ILE A 94 19.70 -0.81 -2.77
CA ILE A 94 19.99 -0.96 -1.34
C ILE A 94 21.17 -1.93 -1.21
N PRO A 95 22.35 -1.47 -0.77
CA PRO A 95 23.42 -2.39 -0.47
C PRO A 95 22.99 -3.31 0.68
N VAL A 96 23.12 -4.61 0.48
CA VAL A 96 22.82 -5.63 1.50
C VAL A 96 23.95 -5.62 2.53
N ILE A 97 23.95 -4.65 3.41
CA ILE A 97 24.89 -4.58 4.53
C ILE A 97 24.07 -4.40 5.80
N GLY A 98 23.98 -5.44 6.58
CA GLY A 98 23.69 -5.57 8.00
C GLY A 98 22.65 -4.68 8.66
N ASP A 99 22.62 -3.41 8.42
CA ASP A 99 21.72 -2.43 8.99
C ASP A 99 20.88 -1.78 7.90
N ILE A 100 19.63 -1.48 8.24
CA ILE A 100 18.68 -0.85 7.32
C ILE A 100 19.20 0.52 6.92
N VAL A 101 19.81 0.59 5.76
CA VAL A 101 20.17 1.88 5.16
C VAL A 101 18.94 2.41 4.44
N ILE A 102 18.35 3.46 5.00
CA ILE A 102 17.35 4.24 4.30
C ILE A 102 18.02 4.91 3.11
N PRO A 103 17.63 4.63 1.87
CA PRO A 103 18.24 5.29 0.71
C PRO A 103 18.04 6.81 0.83
N LYS A 104 19.08 7.57 0.97
CA LYS A 104 19.00 9.03 1.14
C LYS A 104 18.45 9.76 -0.08
N GLN A 105 18.51 9.22 -1.22
CA GLN A 105 17.81 9.62 -2.45
C GLN A 105 18.08 8.54 -3.50
N VAL A 106 17.05 7.90 -3.93
CA VAL A 106 17.15 7.00 -5.07
C VAL A 106 16.62 7.74 -6.29
N GLY A 107 17.51 8.43 -7.00
CA GLY A 107 17.28 8.97 -8.33
C GLY A 107 16.07 9.89 -8.51
N GLU A 108 16.02 10.56 -9.62
CA GLU A 108 14.87 11.34 -10.06
C GLU A 108 13.69 10.41 -10.34
N GLY A 109 12.65 10.44 -9.51
CA GLY A 109 11.45 9.64 -9.73
C GLY A 109 10.51 9.61 -8.53
N LEU A 110 9.26 9.37 -8.83
CA LEU A 110 8.21 9.14 -7.86
C LEU A 110 8.33 7.70 -7.35
N PHE A 111 8.51 7.51 -6.03
CA PHE A 111 8.63 6.17 -5.44
C PHE A 111 7.32 5.56 -5.06
N GLY A 112 6.34 6.37 -4.78
CA GLY A 112 5.04 5.90 -4.38
C GLY A 112 4.07 7.05 -4.15
N ILE A 113 2.94 6.71 -3.58
CA ILE A 113 1.84 7.61 -3.33
C ILE A 113 1.40 7.42 -1.91
N SER A 114 1.32 8.50 -1.15
CA SER A 114 0.58 8.50 0.10
C SER A 114 -0.87 8.88 -0.18
N PHE A 115 -1.80 8.26 0.51
CA PHE A 115 -3.22 8.56 0.39
C PHE A 115 -3.88 8.69 1.76
N LYS A 116 -4.91 9.50 1.79
CA LYS A 116 -5.84 9.64 2.91
C LYS A 116 -7.26 9.47 2.41
N ILE A 117 -8.04 8.67 3.12
CA ILE A 117 -9.48 8.51 2.90
C ILE A 117 -10.15 8.93 4.19
N LYS A 118 -10.81 10.08 4.20
CA LYS A 118 -11.43 10.63 5.41
C LYS A 118 -12.77 11.26 5.12
N GLY A 119 -13.72 11.01 5.97
CA GLY A 119 -15.04 11.62 5.92
C GLY A 119 -16.15 10.76 6.50
N PRO A 120 -17.41 11.21 6.37
CA PRO A 120 -18.55 10.43 6.79
C PRO A 120 -18.59 9.06 6.10
N LYS A 121 -19.06 8.04 6.81
CA LYS A 121 -19.21 6.70 6.26
C LYS A 121 -20.03 6.74 4.96
N GLY A 122 -19.48 6.19 3.88
CA GLY A 122 -20.10 6.21 2.55
C GLY A 122 -19.87 7.50 1.75
N LYS A 123 -19.30 8.55 2.35
CA LYS A 123 -19.00 9.85 1.71
C LYS A 123 -17.57 10.32 1.97
N ALA A 124 -16.65 9.41 2.27
CA ALA A 124 -15.28 9.75 2.53
C ALA A 124 -14.59 10.28 1.27
N LYS A 125 -13.76 11.31 1.45
CA LYS A 125 -12.95 11.89 0.38
C LYS A 125 -11.57 11.26 0.37
N THR A 126 -11.07 10.99 -0.83
CA THR A 126 -9.72 10.48 -1.05
C THR A 126 -8.81 11.61 -1.47
N THR A 127 -7.70 11.77 -0.76
CA THR A 127 -6.62 12.70 -1.09
C THR A 127 -5.35 11.90 -1.34
N ILE A 128 -4.58 12.28 -2.34
CA ILE A 128 -3.31 11.63 -2.67
C ILE A 128 -2.19 12.66 -2.73
N ASN A 129 -1.00 12.21 -2.33
CA ASN A 129 0.23 12.98 -2.46
C ASN A 129 1.36 12.08 -2.98
N PRO A 130 2.12 12.55 -3.95
CA PRO A 130 3.32 11.84 -4.36
C PRO A 130 4.34 11.81 -3.23
N ILE A 131 4.99 10.68 -3.03
CA ILE A 131 6.06 10.51 -2.04
C ILE A 131 7.35 10.06 -2.71
N ARG A 132 8.46 10.60 -2.26
CA ARG A 132 9.80 10.28 -2.77
C ARG A 132 10.56 9.34 -1.84
N THR A 133 10.05 9.11 -0.65
CA THR A 133 10.71 8.27 0.36
C THR A 133 9.69 7.38 1.03
N LEU A 134 9.98 6.09 1.12
CA LEU A 134 9.17 5.14 1.88
C LEU A 134 9.56 5.17 3.36
N THR A 135 8.61 4.84 4.23
CA THR A 135 8.91 4.71 5.66
C THR A 135 9.87 3.53 5.89
N PRO A 136 10.76 3.62 6.88
CA PRO A 136 11.67 2.52 7.22
C PRO A 136 10.94 1.20 7.46
N ARG A 137 9.78 1.26 8.13
CA ARG A 137 8.94 0.10 8.42
C ARG A 137 8.43 -0.59 7.14
N PHE A 138 8.03 0.18 6.13
CA PHE A 138 7.56 -0.38 4.87
C PHE A 138 8.71 -1.06 4.12
N ILE A 139 9.87 -0.42 4.07
CA ILE A 139 11.09 -0.98 3.47
C ILE A 139 11.48 -2.28 4.16
N GLN A 140 11.50 -2.29 5.49
CA GLN A 140 11.84 -3.49 6.26
C GLN A 140 10.90 -4.66 5.98
N LYS A 141 9.60 -4.43 5.97
CA LYS A 141 8.59 -5.45 5.67
C LYS A 141 8.81 -6.10 4.30
N ILE A 142 9.17 -5.31 3.31
CA ILE A 142 9.46 -5.78 1.95
C ILE A 142 10.74 -6.62 1.93
N LEU A 143 11.79 -6.18 2.62
CA LEU A 143 13.06 -6.89 2.69
C LEU A 143 12.93 -8.24 3.41
N ASP A 144 12.15 -8.27 4.50
CA ASP A 144 11.89 -9.51 5.26
C ASP A 144 11.14 -10.53 4.41
N LYS A 145 10.17 -10.10 3.60
CA LYS A 145 9.49 -10.99 2.66
C LYS A 145 10.46 -11.60 1.66
N ASN A 146 11.33 -10.79 1.07
CA ASN A 146 12.29 -11.27 0.07
C ASN A 146 13.30 -12.29 0.63
N LYS A 147 13.62 -12.20 1.92
CA LYS A 147 14.46 -13.21 2.59
C LYS A 147 13.73 -14.54 2.78
N ASN A 148 12.42 -14.50 3.03
CA ASN A 148 11.62 -15.70 3.27
C ASN A 148 11.20 -16.42 1.97
N THR A 149 11.36 -15.78 0.83
CA THR A 149 11.02 -16.35 -0.49
C THR A 149 12.21 -17.07 -1.16
N LYS A 150 13.37 -16.97 -0.57
CA LYS A 150 14.56 -17.72 -1.00
C LYS A 150 14.65 -19.04 -0.17
#